data_c56986b2518752c90e47a36965b2f73d
#
_entry.id   c56986b2518752c90e47a36965b2f73d
#
_cell.length_a   1.000
_cell.length_b   1.000
_cell.length_c   1.000
_cell.angle_alpha   90.00
_cell.angle_beta   90.00
_cell.angle_gamma   90.00
#
_symmetry.space_group_name_H-M   'P 1'
#
loop_
_entity.id
_entity.type
_entity.pdbx_description
1 polymer ?
#
loop_
_entity_poly.entity_id
_entity_poly.type
_entity_poly.pdbx_seq_one_letter_code
_entity_poly.pdbx_strand_id
1 'polypeptide(L)'
;VENNTLGEAALVVISEMGEENIPGTFLSEPRKGNGRSYRRGFNTTNRSKLTACAKFKQWVETDKLKIKSKRLLGEAKVFVARGASYAAKEGETDDLVMSTLLAVRMTMLISQYDENTFEDMRDSFGDDEYLAPMPIGLI
;
A
#
# COMPACT_ATOMS: atom_id res chain seq x y z
N VAL A 1 -1.21 0.31 8.44
CA VAL A 1 -2.46 0.26 9.25
C VAL A 1 -3.55 0.99 8.48
N GLU A 2 -4.75 0.42 8.44
CA GLU A 2 -5.93 1.08 7.88
C GLU A 2 -6.44 2.13 8.88
N ASN A 3 -6.69 3.35 8.41
CA ASN A 3 -7.20 4.43 9.25
C ASN A 3 -8.74 4.42 9.25
N ASN A 4 -9.31 3.41 9.89
CA ASN A 4 -10.73 3.31 10.22
C ASN A 4 -10.85 3.22 11.75
N THR A 5 -12.07 3.11 12.30
CA THR A 5 -12.36 3.12 13.73
C THR A 5 -11.35 2.36 14.61
N LEU A 6 -11.10 1.09 14.34
CA LEU A 6 -10.14 0.26 15.09
C LEU A 6 -8.70 0.59 14.74
N GLY A 7 -8.42 0.83 13.46
CA GLY A 7 -7.09 1.20 13.01
C GLY A 7 -6.64 2.57 13.51
N GLU A 8 -7.56 3.51 13.67
CA GLU A 8 -7.27 4.82 14.29
C GLU A 8 -6.84 4.65 15.76
N ALA A 9 -7.54 3.81 16.52
CA ALA A 9 -7.15 3.48 17.90
C ALA A 9 -5.75 2.83 17.95
N ALA A 10 -5.45 1.89 17.05
CA ALA A 10 -4.14 1.29 16.95
C ALA A 10 -3.04 2.32 16.63
N LEU A 11 -3.31 3.28 15.73
CA LEU A 11 -2.36 4.34 15.39
C LEU A 11 -2.10 5.30 16.56
N VAL A 12 -3.09 5.54 17.42
CA VAL A 12 -2.91 6.32 18.67
C VAL A 12 -1.96 5.57 19.61
N VAL A 13 -2.22 4.29 19.86
CA VAL A 13 -1.35 3.46 20.72
C VAL A 13 0.09 3.40 20.18
N ILE A 14 0.26 3.20 18.88
CA ILE A 14 1.58 3.22 18.22
C ILE A 14 2.29 4.56 18.45
N SER A 15 1.55 5.66 18.36
CA SER A 15 2.11 7.00 18.58
C SER A 15 2.50 7.23 20.05
N GLU A 16 1.74 6.69 21.00
CA GLU A 16 2.04 6.77 22.44
C GLU A 16 3.24 5.90 22.83
N MET A 17 3.41 4.75 22.19
CA MET A 17 4.57 3.86 22.39
C MET A 17 5.87 4.42 21.78
N GLY A 18 5.77 5.40 20.88
CA GLY A 18 6.86 5.86 20.03
C GLY A 18 7.06 4.96 18.79
N GLU A 19 6.96 5.54 17.61
CA GLU A 19 7.11 4.79 16.34
C GLU A 19 8.50 4.14 16.21
N GLU A 20 9.53 4.75 16.81
CA GLU A 20 10.91 4.27 16.87
C GLU A 20 11.08 2.95 17.65
N ASN A 21 10.13 2.64 18.54
CA ASN A 21 10.13 1.40 19.34
C ASN A 21 9.48 0.22 18.60
N ILE A 22 8.88 0.48 17.42
CA ILE A 22 8.19 -0.54 16.64
C ILE A 22 9.01 -0.85 15.40
N PRO A 23 9.39 -2.13 15.17
CA PRO A 23 10.18 -2.50 14.00
C PRO A 23 9.47 -2.16 12.69
N GLY A 24 10.16 -1.46 11.80
CA GLY A 24 9.69 -1.15 10.45
C GLY A 24 9.42 0.32 10.23
N THR A 25 8.94 0.64 9.02
CA THR A 25 8.60 2.00 8.61
C THR A 25 7.11 2.14 8.41
N PHE A 26 6.51 3.16 9.02
CA PHE A 26 5.10 3.46 8.84
C PHE A 26 4.89 4.32 7.59
N LEU A 27 4.16 3.77 6.63
CA LEU A 27 3.75 4.49 5.43
C LEU A 27 2.35 5.06 5.62
N SER A 28 2.17 6.29 5.16
CA SER A 28 0.89 6.99 5.18
C SER A 28 0.57 7.55 3.80
N GLU A 29 -0.71 7.59 3.44
CA GLU A 29 -1.12 8.19 2.18
C GLU A 29 -0.92 9.71 2.18
N PRO A 30 -0.33 10.28 1.11
CA PRO A 30 -0.26 11.72 0.97
C PRO A 30 -1.68 12.30 0.85
N ARG A 31 -1.97 13.37 1.57
CA ARG A 31 -3.24 14.07 1.50
C ARG A 31 -3.27 14.94 0.23
N LYS A 32 -4.29 14.78 -0.60
CA LYS A 32 -4.55 15.72 -1.70
C LYS A 32 -5.04 17.04 -1.11
N GLY A 33 -4.20 18.06 -1.12
CA GLY A 33 -4.53 19.42 -0.70
C GLY A 33 -3.33 20.18 -0.15
N ASN A 34 -3.41 21.50 -0.19
CA ASN A 34 -2.33 22.45 0.17
C ASN A 34 -1.95 22.49 1.68
N GLY A 35 -2.32 21.50 2.46
CA GLY A 35 -2.03 21.44 3.89
C GLY A 35 -1.00 20.38 4.22
N ARG A 36 0.01 20.75 5.00
CA ARG A 36 1.06 19.88 5.56
C ARG A 36 0.57 18.81 6.55
N SER A 37 -0.73 18.51 6.59
CA SER A 37 -1.28 17.51 7.51
C SER A 37 -1.38 16.17 6.82
N TYR A 38 -0.46 15.28 7.13
CA TYR A 38 -0.57 13.86 6.79
C TYR A 38 -1.53 13.18 7.76
N ARG A 39 -2.53 12.46 7.20
CA ARG A 39 -3.34 11.58 8.02
C ARG A 39 -2.58 10.25 8.12
N ARG A 40 -2.24 9.82 9.32
CA ARG A 40 -1.52 8.56 9.54
C ARG A 40 -2.33 7.38 9.01
N GLY A 41 -1.65 6.40 8.41
CA GLY A 41 -2.25 5.19 7.87
C GLY A 41 -2.93 5.37 6.51
N PHE A 42 -3.71 4.36 6.13
CA PHE A 42 -4.41 4.28 4.85
C PHE A 42 -5.92 4.44 5.02
N ASN A 43 -6.53 5.33 4.27
CA ASN A 43 -7.99 5.47 4.26
C ASN A 43 -8.59 4.58 3.15
N THR A 44 -9.40 3.60 3.53
CA THR A 44 -10.08 2.72 2.59
C THR A 44 -11.41 3.32 2.17
N THR A 45 -11.46 3.82 0.94
CA THR A 45 -12.67 4.24 0.24
C THR A 45 -13.04 3.19 -0.80
N ASN A 46 -14.27 3.21 -1.31
CA ASN A 46 -14.68 2.32 -2.40
C ASN A 46 -13.75 2.45 -3.61
N ARG A 47 -13.37 3.68 -3.96
CA ARG A 47 -12.44 3.95 -5.08
C ARG A 47 -11.05 3.37 -4.84
N SER A 48 -10.46 3.59 -3.67
CA SER A 48 -9.13 3.06 -3.36
C SER A 48 -9.14 1.54 -3.26
N LYS A 49 -10.21 0.95 -2.73
CA LYS A 49 -10.42 -0.50 -2.69
C LYS A 49 -10.50 -1.10 -4.10
N LEU A 50 -11.31 -0.52 -4.99
CA LEU A 50 -11.43 -0.97 -6.39
C LEU A 50 -10.08 -0.91 -7.12
N THR A 51 -9.32 0.18 -6.97
CA THR A 51 -8.00 0.33 -7.57
C THR A 51 -7.04 -0.75 -7.05
N ALA A 52 -7.03 -1.01 -5.76
CA ALA A 52 -6.20 -2.06 -5.16
C ALA A 52 -6.61 -3.46 -5.65
N CYS A 53 -7.91 -3.75 -5.75
CA CYS A 53 -8.42 -5.02 -6.29
C CYS A 53 -7.98 -5.23 -7.76
N ALA A 54 -8.09 -4.20 -8.60
CA ALA A 54 -7.66 -4.27 -9.98
C ALA A 54 -6.15 -4.54 -10.11
N LYS A 55 -5.35 -3.86 -9.27
CA LYS A 55 -3.90 -4.05 -9.24
C LYS A 55 -3.50 -5.41 -8.69
N PHE A 56 -4.14 -5.87 -7.63
CA PHE A 56 -3.96 -7.21 -7.07
C PHE A 56 -4.23 -8.29 -8.15
N LYS A 57 -5.39 -8.19 -8.83
CA LYS A 57 -5.75 -9.08 -9.93
C LYS A 57 -4.69 -9.07 -11.03
N GLN A 58 -4.29 -7.88 -11.50
CA GLN A 58 -3.25 -7.72 -12.51
C GLN A 58 -1.95 -8.41 -12.12
N TRP A 59 -1.50 -8.24 -10.86
CA TRP A 59 -0.25 -8.83 -10.39
C TRP A 59 -0.30 -10.35 -10.30
N VAL A 60 -1.45 -10.91 -9.93
CA VAL A 60 -1.65 -12.37 -9.93
C VAL A 60 -1.67 -12.90 -11.36
N GLU A 61 -2.39 -12.27 -12.28
CA GLU A 61 -2.50 -12.68 -13.69
C GLU A 61 -1.17 -12.55 -14.46
N THR A 62 -0.33 -11.58 -14.08
CA THR A 62 1.00 -11.37 -14.70
C THR A 62 2.14 -12.07 -13.96
N ASP A 63 1.84 -12.96 -13.02
CA ASP A 63 2.79 -13.72 -12.19
C ASP A 63 3.78 -12.84 -11.39
N LYS A 64 3.45 -11.55 -11.19
CA LYS A 64 4.20 -10.63 -10.33
C LYS A 64 3.95 -10.88 -8.84
N LEU A 65 2.82 -11.48 -8.51
CA LEU A 65 2.44 -11.83 -7.14
C LEU A 65 2.05 -13.31 -7.08
N LYS A 66 2.83 -14.09 -6.32
CA LYS A 66 2.58 -15.52 -6.10
C LYS A 66 1.95 -15.74 -4.73
N ILE A 67 0.71 -16.24 -4.72
CA ILE A 67 -0.02 -16.52 -3.49
C ILE A 67 0.27 -17.95 -3.04
N LYS A 68 0.93 -18.10 -1.89
CA LYS A 68 1.23 -19.41 -1.28
C LYS A 68 0.24 -19.79 -0.17
N SER A 69 -0.48 -18.80 0.38
CA SER A 69 -1.42 -19.02 1.48
C SER A 69 -2.74 -19.62 0.98
N LYS A 70 -3.04 -20.84 1.41
CA LYS A 70 -4.33 -21.51 1.12
C LYS A 70 -5.51 -20.75 1.72
N ARG A 71 -5.33 -20.11 2.90
CA ARG A 71 -6.36 -19.31 3.56
C ARG A 71 -6.69 -18.07 2.75
N LEU A 72 -5.68 -17.33 2.30
CA LEU A 72 -5.88 -16.16 1.42
C LEU A 72 -6.60 -16.55 0.13
N LEU A 73 -6.24 -17.68 -0.49
CA LEU A 73 -6.93 -18.20 -1.66
C LEU A 73 -8.40 -18.56 -1.36
N GLY A 74 -8.67 -19.09 -0.16
CA GLY A 74 -10.03 -19.37 0.31
C GLY A 74 -10.86 -18.09 0.39
N GLU A 75 -10.36 -17.06 1.08
CA GLU A 75 -11.04 -15.77 1.20
C GLU A 75 -11.19 -15.08 -0.18
N ALA A 76 -10.18 -15.13 -1.04
CA ALA A 76 -10.25 -14.54 -2.38
C ALA A 76 -11.36 -15.17 -3.26
N LYS A 77 -11.66 -16.46 -3.10
CA LYS A 77 -12.75 -17.14 -3.83
C LYS A 77 -14.14 -16.68 -3.42
N VAL A 78 -14.31 -16.26 -2.18
CA VAL A 78 -15.59 -15.76 -1.64
C VAL A 78 -15.68 -14.24 -1.65
N PHE A 79 -14.63 -13.56 -2.09
CA PHE A 79 -14.57 -12.10 -2.22
C PHE A 79 -15.21 -11.67 -3.53
N VAL A 80 -16.41 -11.14 -3.47
CA VAL A 80 -17.27 -10.89 -4.63
C VAL A 80 -17.68 -9.42 -4.75
N ALA A 81 -18.11 -9.03 -5.95
CA ALA A 81 -18.70 -7.71 -6.16
C ALA A 81 -19.99 -7.58 -5.35
N ARG A 82 -20.09 -6.50 -4.58
CA ARG A 82 -21.27 -6.15 -3.77
C ARG A 82 -21.58 -4.67 -3.96
N GLY A 83 -22.57 -4.37 -4.78
CA GLY A 83 -22.88 -2.99 -5.17
C GLY A 83 -21.70 -2.34 -5.90
N ALA A 84 -21.28 -1.16 -5.43
CA ALA A 84 -20.15 -0.41 -6.01
C ALA A 84 -18.79 -0.79 -5.41
N SER A 85 -18.67 -1.93 -4.72
CA SER A 85 -17.44 -2.36 -4.05
C SER A 85 -17.29 -3.88 -4.09
N TYR A 86 -16.29 -4.40 -3.38
CA TYR A 86 -16.07 -5.84 -3.17
C TYR A 86 -16.10 -6.14 -1.68
N ALA A 87 -16.63 -7.30 -1.32
CA ALA A 87 -16.65 -7.79 0.06
C ALA A 87 -16.73 -9.33 0.07
N ALA A 88 -16.47 -9.94 1.22
CA ALA A 88 -16.77 -11.35 1.42
C ALA A 88 -18.27 -11.63 1.27
N LYS A 89 -18.61 -12.85 0.87
CA LYS A 89 -19.98 -13.35 0.95
C LYS A 89 -20.48 -13.34 2.39
N GLU A 90 -21.78 -13.31 2.58
CA GLU A 90 -22.39 -13.32 3.91
C GLU A 90 -21.94 -14.57 4.70
N GLY A 91 -21.50 -14.35 5.95
CA GLY A 91 -20.95 -15.40 6.81
C GLY A 91 -19.48 -15.74 6.58
N GLU A 92 -18.82 -15.12 5.59
CA GLU A 92 -17.39 -15.31 5.30
C GLU A 92 -16.55 -14.10 5.72
N THR A 93 -15.23 -14.27 5.79
CA THR A 93 -14.26 -13.22 6.14
C THR A 93 -13.45 -12.77 4.93
N ASP A 94 -12.97 -11.51 4.97
CA ASP A 94 -12.07 -10.94 3.94
C ASP A 94 -10.81 -10.29 4.54
N ASP A 95 -10.47 -10.62 5.76
CA ASP A 95 -9.39 -9.98 6.51
C ASP A 95 -8.02 -10.11 5.83
N LEU A 96 -7.69 -11.32 5.34
CA LEU A 96 -6.44 -11.57 4.63
C LEU A 96 -6.43 -10.90 3.25
N VAL A 97 -7.57 -10.87 2.57
CA VAL A 97 -7.71 -10.15 1.30
C VAL A 97 -7.51 -8.66 1.54
N MET A 98 -8.18 -8.07 2.53
CA MET A 98 -8.05 -6.65 2.88
C MET A 98 -6.62 -6.30 3.28
N SER A 99 -5.98 -7.12 4.10
CA SER A 99 -4.56 -6.96 4.47
C SER A 99 -3.65 -6.99 3.24
N THR A 100 -3.90 -7.91 2.30
CA THR A 100 -3.15 -8.01 1.04
C THR A 100 -3.39 -6.77 0.16
N LEU A 101 -4.61 -6.26 0.06
CA LEU A 101 -4.92 -5.04 -0.68
C LEU A 101 -4.20 -3.82 -0.10
N LEU A 102 -4.06 -3.74 1.23
CA LEU A 102 -3.26 -2.70 1.87
C LEU A 102 -1.77 -2.81 1.49
N ALA A 103 -1.21 -4.03 1.49
CA ALA A 103 0.16 -4.26 1.04
C ALA A 103 0.37 -3.87 -0.44
N VAL A 104 -0.58 -4.19 -1.32
CA VAL A 104 -0.56 -3.75 -2.72
C VAL A 104 -0.54 -2.23 -2.82
N ARG A 105 -1.37 -1.52 -2.04
CA ARG A 105 -1.38 -0.05 -2.01
C ARG A 105 -0.06 0.53 -1.52
N MET A 106 0.54 -0.07 -0.47
CA MET A 106 1.86 0.32 0.03
C MET A 106 2.92 0.20 -1.07
N THR A 107 2.95 -0.91 -1.78
CA THR A 107 3.92 -1.13 -2.87
C THR A 107 3.72 -0.11 -4.00
N MET A 108 2.49 0.22 -4.34
CA MET A 108 2.21 1.27 -5.33
C MET A 108 2.72 2.64 -4.89
N LEU A 109 2.60 2.99 -3.60
CA LEU A 109 3.12 4.25 -3.06
C LEU A 109 4.65 4.29 -3.10
N ILE A 110 5.30 3.21 -2.68
CA ILE A 110 6.76 3.11 -2.70
C ILE A 110 7.28 3.28 -4.14
N SER A 111 6.68 2.60 -5.11
CA SER A 111 7.07 2.72 -6.52
C SER A 111 6.91 4.15 -7.06
N GLN A 112 5.85 4.86 -6.69
CA GLN A 112 5.66 6.26 -7.07
C GLN A 112 6.69 7.20 -6.40
N TYR A 113 7.10 6.87 -5.17
CA TYR A 113 8.09 7.65 -4.43
C TYR A 113 9.47 7.52 -5.08
N ASP A 114 9.83 6.31 -5.51
CA ASP A 114 11.10 6.05 -6.19
C ASP A 114 11.18 6.77 -7.55
N GLU A 115 10.10 6.76 -8.34
CA GLU A 115 10.03 7.46 -9.63
C GLU A 115 10.16 8.99 -9.45
N ASN A 116 9.39 9.57 -8.53
CA ASN A 116 9.45 11.02 -8.27
C ASN A 116 10.82 11.44 -7.71
N THR A 117 11.42 10.66 -6.82
CA THR A 117 12.74 10.94 -6.26
C THR A 117 13.81 10.89 -7.34
N PHE A 118 13.69 9.96 -8.29
CA PHE A 118 14.63 9.86 -9.41
C PHE A 118 14.47 11.03 -10.41
N GLU A 119 13.23 11.45 -10.70
CA GLU A 119 12.96 12.62 -11.53
C GLU A 119 13.46 13.92 -10.87
N ASP A 120 13.18 14.12 -9.58
CA ASP A 120 13.66 15.27 -8.81
C ASP A 120 15.21 15.32 -8.74
N MET A 121 15.86 14.17 -8.60
CA MET A 121 17.32 14.08 -8.67
C MET A 121 17.84 14.44 -10.06
N ARG A 122 17.22 13.91 -11.11
CA ARG A 122 17.63 14.20 -12.50
C ARG A 122 17.52 15.69 -12.82
N ASP A 123 16.43 16.33 -12.41
CA ASP A 123 16.19 17.74 -12.63
C ASP A 123 17.12 18.65 -11.79
N SER A 124 17.58 18.14 -10.62
CA SER A 124 18.54 18.86 -9.76
C SER A 124 19.98 18.83 -10.29
N PHE A 125 20.36 17.84 -11.09
CA PHE A 125 21.74 17.67 -11.57
C PHE A 125 21.98 18.23 -12.97
N GLY A 126 21.02 18.86 -13.62
CA GLY A 126 21.19 19.48 -14.95
C GLY A 126 21.73 18.52 -16.01
N ASP A 127 21.48 18.79 -17.28
CA ASP A 127 21.78 17.92 -18.41
C ASP A 127 23.30 17.64 -18.67
N ASP A 128 24.21 18.15 -17.84
CA ASP A 128 25.66 18.17 -18.13
C ASP A 128 26.51 17.12 -17.38
N GLU A 129 25.95 16.32 -16.47
CA GLU A 129 26.74 15.31 -15.79
C GLU A 129 26.05 13.93 -15.84
N TYR A 130 26.54 13.10 -16.77
CA TYR A 130 26.18 11.68 -16.86
C TYR A 130 26.65 10.96 -15.57
N LEU A 131 25.81 10.94 -14.56
CA LEU A 131 25.98 10.03 -13.43
C LEU A 131 25.60 8.62 -13.90
N ALA A 132 26.61 7.82 -14.23
CA ALA A 132 26.41 6.40 -14.41
C ALA A 132 25.78 5.81 -13.12
N PRO A 133 24.75 4.96 -13.22
CA PRO A 133 24.14 4.35 -12.05
C PRO A 133 25.21 3.61 -11.26
N MET A 134 25.39 3.97 -9.99
CA MET A 134 26.30 3.24 -9.12
C MET A 134 25.82 1.79 -9.01
N PRO A 135 26.67 0.79 -9.30
CA PRO A 135 26.30 -0.59 -9.09
C PRO A 135 26.06 -0.78 -7.57
N ILE A 136 24.84 -1.02 -7.18
CA ILE A 136 24.52 -1.47 -5.83
C ILE A 136 25.11 -2.87 -5.72
N GLY A 137 26.30 -2.95 -5.14
CA GLY A 137 26.92 -4.23 -4.81
C GLY A 137 26.04 -4.92 -3.78
N LEU A 138 25.39 -6.00 -4.18
CA LEU A 138 24.82 -6.96 -3.25
C LEU A 138 26.00 -7.60 -2.48
N ILE A 139 26.13 -7.25 -1.23
CA ILE A 139 26.94 -8.00 -0.27
C ILE A 139 26.04 -9.01 0.41
#